data_6608f4cc67ebee2e344de471b835002d
#
_entry.id   6608f4cc67ebee2e344de471b835002d
#
_cell.length_a   1.000
_cell.length_b   1.000
_cell.length_c   1.000
_cell.angle_alpha   90.00
_cell.angle_beta   90.00
_cell.angle_gamma   90.00
#
_symmetry.space_group_name_H-M   'P 1'
#
loop_
_entity.id
_entity.type
_entity.pdbx_description
1 polymer ?
#
loop_
_entity_poly.entity_id
_entity_poly.type
_entity_poly.pdbx_seq_one_letter_code
_entity_poly.pdbx_strand_id
1 'polypeptide(L)'
;MKKEEMKISDLYSLENTVAKELLEQFTYPWEVLAHIGDFVERLGETLPKDEYANPAEGIWIHKSAHIAPTAGIIAPVIIGPEAEVRHCAFIRGKVIVGKGAVVGNSTELKNVILFDGVQVPHYNYVGDSILGYK
;
A
#
# COMPACT_ATOMS: atom_id res chain seq x y z
N MET A 1 -3.43 -25.24 -7.27
CA MET A 1 -4.26 -24.21 -7.91
C MET A 1 -3.88 -24.05 -9.37
N LYS A 2 -4.85 -24.05 -10.24
CA LYS A 2 -4.59 -23.87 -11.67
C LYS A 2 -4.34 -22.39 -11.97
N LYS A 3 -3.57 -22.11 -13.02
CA LYS A 3 -3.23 -20.74 -13.38
C LYS A 3 -4.46 -19.83 -13.58
N GLU A 4 -5.50 -20.34 -14.22
CA GLU A 4 -6.74 -19.58 -14.44
C GLU A 4 -7.48 -19.25 -13.14
N GLU A 5 -7.13 -19.90 -12.04
CA GLU A 5 -7.69 -19.60 -10.73
C GLU A 5 -6.87 -18.56 -9.95
N MET A 6 -5.76 -18.09 -10.53
CA MET A 6 -4.87 -17.11 -9.90
C MET A 6 -5.03 -15.71 -10.46
N LYS A 7 -6.13 -15.46 -11.18
CA LYS A 7 -6.39 -14.13 -11.74
C LYS A 7 -6.73 -13.14 -10.65
N ILE A 8 -6.38 -11.89 -10.88
CA ILE A 8 -6.72 -10.80 -9.97
C ILE A 8 -8.21 -10.80 -9.66
N SER A 9 -9.05 -10.96 -10.69
CA SER A 9 -10.51 -10.98 -10.52
C SER A 9 -11.00 -12.11 -9.62
N ASP A 10 -10.25 -13.17 -9.51
CA ASP A 10 -10.62 -14.33 -8.68
C ASP A 10 -10.11 -14.22 -7.25
N LEU A 11 -8.98 -13.53 -7.04
CA LEU A 11 -8.28 -13.51 -5.77
C LEU A 11 -8.56 -12.28 -4.92
N TYR A 12 -8.94 -11.15 -5.54
CA TYR A 12 -9.02 -9.86 -4.83
C TYR A 12 -10.38 -9.20 -4.96
N SER A 13 -10.82 -8.56 -3.87
CA SER A 13 -11.98 -7.70 -3.86
C SER A 13 -11.52 -6.26 -4.15
N LEU A 14 -11.63 -5.82 -5.39
CA LEU A 14 -11.05 -4.55 -5.84
C LEU A 14 -11.74 -3.30 -5.27
N GLU A 15 -12.92 -3.44 -4.67
CA GLU A 15 -13.57 -2.32 -3.96
C GLU A 15 -12.82 -1.93 -2.69
N ASN A 16 -11.96 -2.81 -2.18
CA ASN A 16 -11.25 -2.61 -0.92
C ASN A 16 -9.81 -2.15 -1.11
N THR A 17 -9.57 -1.37 -2.16
CA THR A 17 -8.26 -0.77 -2.39
C THR A 17 -8.36 0.46 -3.28
N VAL A 18 -7.51 1.46 -3.01
CA VAL A 18 -7.37 2.62 -3.90
C VAL A 18 -6.63 2.24 -5.19
N ALA A 19 -6.04 1.07 -5.23
CA ALA A 19 -5.29 0.58 -6.40
C ALA A 19 -6.17 -0.13 -7.43
N LYS A 20 -7.49 -0.05 -7.29
CA LYS A 20 -8.44 -0.72 -8.21
C LYS A 20 -8.12 -0.44 -9.67
N GLU A 21 -7.90 0.81 -10.03
CA GLU A 21 -7.63 1.19 -11.41
C GLU A 21 -6.39 0.50 -11.97
N LEU A 22 -5.33 0.40 -11.17
CA LEU A 22 -4.11 -0.28 -11.60
C LEU A 22 -4.37 -1.78 -11.78
N LEU A 23 -5.01 -2.41 -10.78
CA LEU A 23 -5.22 -3.84 -10.79
C LEU A 23 -6.14 -4.30 -11.92
N GLU A 24 -7.09 -3.49 -12.31
CA GLU A 24 -8.01 -3.81 -13.42
C GLU A 24 -7.31 -3.87 -14.77
N GLN A 25 -6.12 -3.31 -14.91
CA GLN A 25 -5.37 -3.32 -16.16
C GLN A 25 -4.64 -4.64 -16.42
N PHE A 26 -4.58 -5.52 -15.46
CA PHE A 26 -3.80 -6.75 -15.54
C PHE A 26 -4.64 -7.98 -15.23
N THR A 27 -4.16 -9.13 -15.68
CA THR A 27 -4.84 -10.40 -15.44
C THR A 27 -4.33 -11.07 -14.17
N TYR A 28 -3.02 -11.11 -13.99
CA TYR A 28 -2.38 -11.80 -12.86
C TYR A 28 -1.69 -10.83 -11.92
N PRO A 29 -1.70 -11.12 -10.59
CA PRO A 29 -1.10 -10.20 -9.62
C PRO A 29 0.36 -9.87 -9.88
N TRP A 30 1.16 -10.85 -10.28
CA TRP A 30 2.58 -10.61 -10.49
C TRP A 30 2.88 -9.66 -11.64
N GLU A 31 1.94 -9.47 -12.56
CA GLU A 31 2.10 -8.53 -13.66
C GLU A 31 2.09 -7.07 -13.18
N VAL A 32 1.50 -6.81 -12.03
CA VAL A 32 1.32 -5.47 -11.48
C VAL A 32 2.60 -4.95 -10.83
N LEU A 33 3.45 -5.82 -10.32
CA LEU A 33 4.56 -5.46 -9.45
C LEU A 33 5.53 -4.43 -10.04
N ALA A 34 5.78 -4.50 -11.34
CA ALA A 34 6.67 -3.55 -12.00
C ALA A 34 6.06 -2.16 -12.17
N HIS A 35 4.76 -2.01 -11.93
CA HIS A 35 4.01 -0.78 -12.19
C HIS A 35 3.56 -0.05 -10.93
N ILE A 36 3.80 -0.61 -9.76
CA ILE A 36 3.32 -0.02 -8.50
C ILE A 36 3.91 1.38 -8.28
N GLY A 37 5.20 1.53 -8.45
CA GLY A 37 5.86 2.82 -8.20
C GLY A 37 5.29 3.96 -9.02
N ASP A 38 5.18 3.77 -10.33
CA ASP A 38 4.64 4.80 -11.22
C ASP A 38 3.17 5.10 -10.90
N PHE A 39 2.41 4.07 -10.57
CA PHE A 39 1.01 4.26 -10.21
C PHE A 39 0.86 5.08 -8.92
N VAL A 40 1.69 4.79 -7.91
CA VAL A 40 1.67 5.53 -6.65
C VAL A 40 1.93 7.02 -6.91
N GLU A 41 2.92 7.34 -7.73
CA GLU A 41 3.24 8.73 -8.04
C GLU A 41 2.08 9.42 -8.76
N ARG A 42 1.47 8.76 -9.74
CA ARG A 42 0.34 9.34 -10.48
C ARG A 42 -0.89 9.50 -9.60
N LEU A 43 -1.23 8.48 -8.82
CA LEU A 43 -2.38 8.54 -7.93
C LEU A 43 -2.20 9.62 -6.87
N GLY A 44 -1.00 9.71 -6.29
CA GLY A 44 -0.70 10.69 -5.27
C GLY A 44 -1.00 12.11 -5.71
N GLU A 45 -0.62 12.46 -6.94
CA GLU A 45 -0.87 13.81 -7.48
C GLU A 45 -2.36 14.15 -7.58
N THR A 46 -3.24 13.14 -7.61
CA THR A 46 -4.69 13.34 -7.73
C THR A 46 -5.42 13.33 -6.39
N LEU A 47 -4.74 12.99 -5.30
CA LEU A 47 -5.39 12.87 -4.00
C LEU A 47 -5.82 14.25 -3.46
N PRO A 48 -6.98 14.32 -2.76
CA PRO A 48 -7.46 15.58 -2.21
C PRO A 48 -6.47 16.18 -1.22
N LYS A 49 -6.04 17.41 -1.47
CA LYS A 49 -5.03 18.08 -0.62
C LYS A 49 -5.55 18.45 0.76
N ASP A 50 -6.87 18.55 0.92
CA ASP A 50 -7.49 18.81 2.21
C ASP A 50 -7.60 17.53 3.06
N GLU A 51 -7.41 16.36 2.47
CA GLU A 51 -7.46 15.08 3.19
C GLU A 51 -6.07 14.46 3.39
N TYR A 52 -5.15 14.71 2.47
CA TYR A 52 -3.81 14.12 2.51
C TYR A 52 -2.73 15.16 2.70
N ALA A 53 -1.86 14.92 3.67
CA ALA A 53 -0.64 15.69 3.80
C ALA A 53 0.40 15.16 2.81
N ASN A 54 1.24 16.06 2.31
CA ASN A 54 2.33 15.71 1.41
C ASN A 54 3.64 16.22 2.04
N PRO A 55 4.12 15.52 3.10
CA PRO A 55 5.26 16.01 3.89
C PRO A 55 6.59 16.02 3.14
N ALA A 56 6.68 15.25 2.06
CA ALA A 56 7.87 15.21 1.22
C ALA A 56 7.44 14.81 -0.19
N GLU A 57 8.27 15.09 -1.17
CA GLU A 57 7.99 14.71 -2.55
C GLU A 57 7.75 13.19 -2.65
N GLY A 58 6.63 12.80 -3.25
CA GLY A 58 6.31 11.38 -3.44
C GLY A 58 5.74 10.68 -2.21
N ILE A 59 5.45 11.39 -1.13
CA ILE A 59 4.85 10.81 0.08
C ILE A 59 3.53 11.50 0.37
N TRP A 60 2.45 10.73 0.41
CA TRP A 60 1.10 11.22 0.71
C TRP A 60 0.53 10.43 1.88
N ILE A 61 0.14 11.12 2.94
CA ILE A 61 -0.35 10.52 4.18
C ILE A 61 -1.69 11.14 4.53
N HIS A 62 -2.72 10.30 4.62
CA HIS A 62 -4.04 10.78 5.03
C HIS A 62 -3.96 11.36 6.45
N LYS A 63 -4.65 12.46 6.67
CA LYS A 63 -4.59 13.18 7.96
C LYS A 63 -5.04 12.35 9.15
N SER A 64 -5.87 11.33 8.93
CA SER A 64 -6.32 10.44 10.01
C SER A 64 -5.39 9.26 10.27
N ALA A 65 -4.33 9.10 9.48
CA ALA A 65 -3.37 8.01 9.70
C ALA A 65 -2.48 8.29 10.93
N HIS A 66 -2.03 7.22 11.57
CA HIS A 66 -1.17 7.30 12.73
C HIS A 66 0.21 6.75 12.40
N ILE A 67 1.21 7.62 12.34
CA ILE A 67 2.58 7.24 11.99
C ILE A 67 3.46 7.43 13.22
N ALA A 68 4.10 6.35 13.68
CA ALA A 68 5.03 6.45 14.79
C ALA A 68 6.23 7.34 14.39
N PRO A 69 6.69 8.22 15.28
CA PRO A 69 7.83 9.11 14.97
C PRO A 69 9.11 8.36 14.58
N THR A 70 9.22 7.11 14.99
CA THR A 70 10.39 6.26 14.72
C THR A 70 10.30 5.51 13.41
N ALA A 71 9.18 5.60 12.69
CA ALA A 71 9.02 4.93 11.40
C ALA A 71 9.82 5.65 10.32
N GLY A 72 10.45 4.86 9.44
CA GLY A 72 11.14 5.39 8.26
C GLY A 72 10.25 5.25 7.02
N ILE A 73 10.18 6.29 6.21
CA ILE A 73 9.36 6.26 4.98
C ILE A 73 10.17 6.82 3.83
N ILE A 74 10.30 6.02 2.76
CA ILE A 74 10.98 6.42 1.53
C ILE A 74 9.96 6.44 0.40
N ALA A 75 9.95 7.51 -0.38
CA ALA A 75 9.04 7.70 -1.51
C ALA A 75 9.27 6.65 -2.62
N PRO A 76 8.26 6.34 -3.45
CA PRO A 76 6.89 6.87 -3.40
C PRO A 76 5.99 6.03 -2.49
N VAL A 77 5.14 6.68 -1.71
CA VAL A 77 4.26 6.01 -0.74
C VAL A 77 2.94 6.75 -0.58
N ILE A 78 1.85 5.99 -0.51
CA ILE A 78 0.54 6.50 -0.11
C ILE A 78 0.09 5.75 1.13
N ILE A 79 -0.28 6.49 2.18
CA ILE A 79 -0.82 5.91 3.41
C ILE A 79 -2.25 6.40 3.58
N GLY A 80 -3.18 5.45 3.58
CA GLY A 80 -4.61 5.72 3.55
C GLY A 80 -5.22 6.10 4.90
N PRO A 81 -6.54 6.42 4.89
CA PRO A 81 -7.24 6.83 6.09
C PRO A 81 -7.16 5.79 7.21
N GLU A 82 -6.98 6.26 8.43
CA GLU A 82 -6.99 5.41 9.63
C GLU A 82 -5.94 4.30 9.64
N ALA A 83 -4.98 4.35 8.72
CA ALA A 83 -3.88 3.39 8.70
C ALA A 83 -2.95 3.65 9.88
N GLU A 84 -2.27 2.60 10.33
CA GLU A 84 -1.28 2.68 11.40
C GLU A 84 0.07 2.21 10.91
N VAL A 85 1.10 3.01 11.15
CA VAL A 85 2.49 2.62 10.91
C VAL A 85 3.19 2.69 12.26
N ARG A 86 3.55 1.54 12.79
CA ARG A 86 4.01 1.41 14.16
C ARG A 86 5.52 1.64 14.32
N HIS A 87 5.96 1.60 15.59
CA HIS A 87 7.34 1.87 15.99
C HIS A 87 8.36 1.12 15.14
N CYS A 88 9.36 1.85 14.63
CA CYS A 88 10.46 1.29 13.85
C CYS A 88 10.07 0.56 12.57
N ALA A 89 8.85 0.75 12.06
CA ALA A 89 8.50 0.24 10.73
C ALA A 89 9.33 0.96 9.67
N PHE A 90 9.66 0.26 8.59
CA PHE A 90 10.43 0.84 7.50
C PHE A 90 9.68 0.60 6.17
N ILE A 91 9.14 1.68 5.61
CA ILE A 91 8.45 1.63 4.32
C ILE A 91 9.41 2.13 3.26
N ARG A 92 9.90 1.21 2.42
CA ARG A 92 11.00 1.47 1.50
C ARG A 92 10.61 1.98 0.13
N GLY A 93 9.37 2.38 -0.05
CA GLY A 93 8.95 2.95 -1.32
C GLY A 93 8.21 1.98 -2.22
N LYS A 94 7.44 2.56 -3.16
CA LYS A 94 6.54 1.84 -4.05
C LYS A 94 5.49 1.09 -3.24
N VAL A 95 4.88 1.79 -2.28
CA VAL A 95 3.98 1.17 -1.30
C VAL A 95 2.66 1.93 -1.22
N ILE A 96 1.57 1.17 -1.18
CA ILE A 96 0.26 1.68 -0.80
C ILE A 96 -0.16 0.96 0.47
N VAL A 97 -0.44 1.74 1.52
CA VAL A 97 -1.03 1.22 2.76
C VAL A 97 -2.50 1.58 2.75
N GLY A 98 -3.36 0.58 2.68
CA GLY A 98 -4.81 0.78 2.54
C GLY A 98 -5.46 1.37 3.78
N LYS A 99 -6.74 1.73 3.64
CA LYS A 99 -7.53 2.29 4.73
C LYS A 99 -7.58 1.30 5.91
N GLY A 100 -7.25 1.77 7.10
CA GLY A 100 -7.30 0.94 8.30
C GLY A 100 -6.26 -0.17 8.37
N ALA A 101 -5.34 -0.24 7.41
CA ALA A 101 -4.29 -1.24 7.43
C ALA A 101 -3.26 -0.94 8.50
N VAL A 102 -2.59 -1.98 8.99
CA VAL A 102 -1.60 -1.85 10.06
C VAL A 102 -0.25 -2.39 9.58
N VAL A 103 0.77 -1.56 9.68
CA VAL A 103 2.16 -1.96 9.46
C VAL A 103 2.79 -2.09 10.84
N GLY A 104 3.09 -3.32 11.23
CA GLY A 104 3.52 -3.64 12.59
C GLY A 104 4.91 -3.14 12.94
N ASN A 105 5.22 -3.22 14.23
CA ASN A 105 6.51 -2.81 14.78
C ASN A 105 7.65 -3.50 14.04
N SER A 106 8.65 -2.73 13.61
CA SER A 106 9.88 -3.23 12.98
C SER A 106 9.62 -4.08 11.72
N THR A 107 8.53 -3.81 11.03
CA THR A 107 8.17 -4.46 9.77
C THR A 107 8.72 -3.63 8.61
N GLU A 108 9.21 -4.30 7.58
CA GLU A 108 9.71 -3.64 6.39
C GLU A 108 8.81 -3.95 5.19
N LEU A 109 8.45 -2.91 4.43
CA LEU A 109 7.67 -3.05 3.20
C LEU A 109 8.43 -2.44 2.02
N LYS A 110 8.39 -3.14 0.88
CA LYS A 110 8.99 -2.64 -0.37
C LYS A 110 8.20 -3.16 -1.56
N ASN A 111 7.74 -2.25 -2.41
CA ASN A 111 6.99 -2.60 -3.62
C ASN A 111 5.77 -3.47 -3.28
N VAL A 112 4.84 -2.89 -2.52
CA VAL A 112 3.73 -3.63 -1.91
C VAL A 112 2.44 -2.82 -2.00
N ILE A 113 1.34 -3.50 -2.29
CA ILE A 113 0.00 -2.95 -2.11
C ILE A 113 -0.67 -3.71 -0.96
N LEU A 114 -1.01 -2.99 0.11
CA LEU A 114 -1.85 -3.52 1.18
C LEU A 114 -3.26 -3.01 0.96
N PHE A 115 -4.20 -3.93 0.82
CA PHE A 115 -5.62 -3.60 0.74
C PHE A 115 -6.11 -3.06 2.07
N ASP A 116 -7.34 -2.52 2.06
CA ASP A 116 -7.96 -1.98 3.28
C ASP A 116 -8.04 -3.06 4.35
N GLY A 117 -7.75 -2.69 5.57
CA GLY A 117 -7.86 -3.58 6.74
C GLY A 117 -6.78 -4.64 6.89
N VAL A 118 -5.81 -4.69 5.98
CA VAL A 118 -4.74 -5.69 6.08
C VAL A 118 -3.86 -5.40 7.29
N GLN A 119 -3.51 -6.44 8.04
CA GLN A 119 -2.61 -6.33 9.18
C GLN A 119 -1.33 -7.11 8.92
N VAL A 120 -0.20 -6.41 8.95
CA VAL A 120 1.12 -7.03 8.85
C VAL A 120 1.74 -7.01 10.23
N PRO A 121 1.89 -8.18 10.88
CA PRO A 121 2.43 -8.25 12.25
C PRO A 121 3.86 -7.73 12.36
N HIS A 122 4.32 -7.58 13.60
CA HIS A 122 5.68 -7.11 13.87
C HIS A 122 6.75 -8.07 13.33
N TYR A 123 7.94 -7.51 13.10
CA TYR A 123 9.14 -8.26 12.66
C TYR A 123 8.94 -9.05 11.37
N ASN A 124 8.19 -8.49 10.42
CA ASN A 124 8.01 -9.11 9.11
C ASN A 124 8.69 -8.30 8.01
N TYR A 125 9.02 -8.97 6.94
CA TYR A 125 9.36 -8.33 5.69
C TYR A 125 8.32 -8.73 4.65
N VAL A 126 7.76 -7.74 3.96
CA VAL A 126 6.86 -7.99 2.84
C VAL A 126 7.38 -7.20 1.65
N GLY A 127 7.73 -7.91 0.58
CA GLY A 127 8.25 -7.27 -0.62
C GLY A 127 7.63 -7.88 -1.86
N ASP A 128 7.52 -7.07 -2.92
CA ASP A 128 7.00 -7.50 -4.21
C ASP A 128 5.72 -8.31 -4.06
N SER A 129 4.74 -7.73 -3.35
CA SER A 129 3.55 -8.45 -2.93
C SER A 129 2.30 -7.59 -3.00
N ILE A 130 1.16 -8.26 -3.11
CA ILE A 130 -0.16 -7.65 -3.04
C ILE A 130 -0.96 -8.44 -2.03
N LEU A 131 -1.29 -7.81 -0.89
CA LEU A 131 -2.04 -8.45 0.18
C LEU A 131 -3.49 -8.01 0.10
N GLY A 132 -4.39 -8.95 -0.15
CA GLY A 132 -5.80 -8.70 -0.33
C GLY A 132 -6.53 -8.35 0.97
N TYR A 133 -7.81 -7.95 0.83
CA TYR A 133 -8.63 -7.47 1.93
C TYR A 133 -8.73 -8.51 3.05
N LYS A 134 -8.33 -8.07 4.24
CA LYS A 134 -8.25 -8.90 5.45
C LYS A 134 -7.38 -10.15 5.27
#